data_40d887ffb0904979c679c86549020a6d
#
_entry.id   40d887ffb0904979c679c86549020a6d
#
_cell.length_a   1.000
_cell.length_b   1.000
_cell.length_c   1.000
_cell.angle_alpha   90.00
_cell.angle_beta   90.00
_cell.angle_gamma   90.00
#
_symmetry.space_group_name_H-M   'P 1'
#
loop_
_entity.id
_entity.type
_entity.pdbx_description
1 polymer ?
#
loop_
_entity_poly.entity_id
_entity_poly.type
_entity_poly.pdbx_seq_one_letter_code
_entity_poly.pdbx_strand_id
1 'polypeptide(L)'
;MTAEPCTSLRTLRLCRNGTTSLDVDGHFPKLEALYVDGNCLTHVSGLEHLRHLRTFSAREQVLDTDLDAETCVSNLVRNTDVHNLYISLNPIHNLGISQHLLNLQRLELASMGLKELPDNFGQLTPNIRSVNLNFNSLQDIRPLLNIKRLDELLLVGNKLERLRTNAMVLGKLATISRLDWRDNPLTLRFYGSASELRVMSLRQDPSDEQFTDRFVLPAGDAEADVQHLLRLDYETRIRRRVIEMMLANFCKNLRELDGLPFDKARILVKDDVWERLQFLGVIRRKQPEPASNDCDK
;
A
#
# COMPACT_ATOMS: atom_id res chain seq x y z
N MET A 1 -8.41 41.56 -14.07
CA MET A 1 -9.67 41.01 -14.64
C MET A 1 -9.97 39.75 -13.81
N THR A 2 -10.94 39.80 -12.93
CA THR A 2 -11.40 38.63 -12.18
C THR A 2 -12.15 37.72 -13.14
N ALA A 3 -11.60 36.57 -13.48
CA ALA A 3 -12.30 35.58 -14.29
C ALA A 3 -13.58 35.15 -13.56
N GLU A 4 -14.69 35.02 -14.30
CA GLU A 4 -15.93 34.49 -13.70
C GLU A 4 -15.72 33.06 -13.24
N PRO A 5 -16.24 32.69 -12.04
CA PRO A 5 -16.07 31.35 -11.51
C PRO A 5 -16.77 30.29 -12.38
N CYS A 6 -16.08 29.21 -12.69
CA CYS A 6 -16.63 28.07 -13.42
C CYS A 6 -17.45 27.18 -12.45
N THR A 7 -18.75 27.48 -12.34
CA THR A 7 -19.64 26.86 -11.33
C THR A 7 -20.11 25.44 -11.67
N SER A 8 -19.83 24.94 -12.87
CA SER A 8 -20.25 23.59 -13.32
C SER A 8 -19.14 22.55 -13.28
N LEU A 9 -17.86 22.98 -13.20
CA LEU A 9 -16.71 22.09 -13.28
C LEU A 9 -16.59 21.21 -12.01
N ARG A 10 -16.54 19.90 -12.20
CA ARG A 10 -16.34 18.91 -11.13
C ARG A 10 -14.96 18.25 -11.16
N THR A 11 -14.38 18.13 -12.34
CA THR A 11 -13.07 17.53 -12.53
C THR A 11 -12.19 18.43 -13.36
N LEU A 12 -11.00 18.75 -12.85
CA LEU A 12 -9.98 19.52 -13.55
C LEU A 12 -8.71 18.68 -13.69
N ARG A 13 -8.23 18.54 -14.93
CA ARG A 13 -6.98 17.82 -15.24
C ARG A 13 -6.02 18.77 -15.95
N LEU A 14 -4.91 19.08 -15.29
CA LEU A 14 -3.83 19.95 -15.78
C LEU A 14 -2.48 19.21 -15.75
N CYS A 15 -2.48 17.90 -16.07
CA CYS A 15 -1.27 17.08 -16.01
C CYS A 15 -0.29 17.46 -17.14
N ARG A 16 1.02 17.44 -16.83
CA ARG A 16 2.13 17.62 -17.80
C ARG A 16 2.12 18.93 -18.58
N ASN A 17 1.77 20.00 -17.91
CA ASN A 17 1.75 21.36 -18.51
C ASN A 17 2.96 22.23 -18.12
N GLY A 18 3.92 21.67 -17.34
CA GLY A 18 5.06 22.45 -16.85
C GLY A 18 4.67 23.58 -15.89
N THR A 19 3.50 23.47 -15.25
CA THR A 19 2.99 24.48 -14.32
C THR A 19 3.85 24.50 -13.06
N THR A 20 4.28 25.67 -12.63
CA THR A 20 5.10 25.86 -11.40
C THR A 20 4.28 26.29 -10.19
N SER A 21 3.15 26.96 -10.41
CA SER A 21 2.21 27.36 -9.37
C SER A 21 0.79 27.33 -9.91
N LEU A 22 -0.17 27.01 -9.05
CA LEU A 22 -1.58 26.97 -9.40
C LEU A 22 -2.39 27.67 -8.31
N ASP A 23 -3.22 28.60 -8.72
CA ASP A 23 -4.22 29.24 -7.87
C ASP A 23 -5.61 28.78 -8.27
N VAL A 24 -6.32 28.12 -7.35
CA VAL A 24 -7.69 27.62 -7.58
C VAL A 24 -8.73 28.36 -6.74
N ASP A 25 -8.31 29.39 -6.00
CA ASP A 25 -9.18 30.13 -5.10
C ASP A 25 -10.34 30.81 -5.84
N GLY A 26 -11.56 30.56 -5.40
CA GLY A 26 -12.78 31.16 -5.93
C GLY A 26 -13.15 30.77 -7.36
N HIS A 27 -12.31 30.04 -8.08
CA HIS A 27 -12.52 29.77 -9.52
C HIS A 27 -13.40 28.53 -9.76
N PHE A 28 -13.35 27.55 -8.89
CA PHE A 28 -13.98 26.23 -9.09
C PHE A 28 -14.80 25.75 -7.86
N PRO A 29 -15.90 26.42 -7.50
CA PRO A 29 -16.60 26.17 -6.25
C PRO A 29 -17.22 24.77 -6.12
N LYS A 30 -17.40 24.02 -7.23
CA LYS A 30 -17.95 22.65 -7.24
C LYS A 30 -16.93 21.59 -7.63
N LEU A 31 -15.64 21.91 -7.59
CA LEU A 31 -14.59 20.95 -7.95
C LEU A 31 -14.54 19.79 -6.98
N GLU A 32 -14.65 18.57 -7.51
CA GLU A 32 -14.61 17.31 -6.76
C GLU A 32 -13.26 16.58 -6.95
N ALA A 33 -12.62 16.75 -8.09
CA ALA A 33 -11.34 16.11 -8.39
C ALA A 33 -10.39 17.05 -9.13
N LEU A 34 -9.14 17.14 -8.64
CA LEU A 34 -8.05 17.91 -9.22
C LEU A 34 -6.85 17.00 -9.49
N TYR A 35 -6.41 16.95 -10.74
CA TYR A 35 -5.24 16.19 -11.18
C TYR A 35 -4.22 17.14 -11.80
N VAL A 36 -3.03 17.21 -11.19
CA VAL A 36 -1.94 18.12 -11.60
C VAL A 36 -0.60 17.37 -11.74
N ASP A 37 -0.66 16.10 -12.10
CA ASP A 37 0.51 15.22 -12.19
C ASP A 37 1.50 15.66 -13.28
N GLY A 38 2.77 15.38 -13.06
CA GLY A 38 3.84 15.64 -14.04
C GLY A 38 4.09 17.12 -14.31
N ASN A 39 3.87 17.96 -13.33
CA ASN A 39 4.18 19.40 -13.41
C ASN A 39 5.47 19.75 -12.64
N CYS A 40 5.69 21.02 -12.37
CA CYS A 40 6.79 21.54 -11.56
C CYS A 40 6.25 22.33 -10.36
N LEU A 41 5.14 21.86 -9.76
CA LEU A 41 4.42 22.61 -8.73
C LEU A 41 5.21 22.65 -7.43
N THR A 42 5.48 23.86 -6.97
CA THR A 42 6.02 24.13 -5.64
C THR A 42 4.93 24.55 -4.65
N HIS A 43 3.80 25.01 -5.17
CA HIS A 43 2.69 25.51 -4.38
C HIS A 43 1.37 25.43 -5.15
N VAL A 44 0.29 25.07 -4.42
CA VAL A 44 -1.11 25.20 -4.88
C VAL A 44 -1.86 25.99 -3.83
N SER A 45 -2.39 27.16 -4.22
CA SER A 45 -3.20 28.02 -3.34
C SER A 45 -4.70 27.79 -3.55
N GLY A 46 -5.49 28.04 -2.53
CA GLY A 46 -6.95 27.96 -2.56
C GLY A 46 -7.54 26.56 -2.39
N LEU A 47 -6.72 25.53 -2.16
CA LEU A 47 -7.23 24.17 -1.91
C LEU A 47 -8.16 24.10 -0.69
N GLU A 48 -7.88 24.88 0.34
CA GLU A 48 -8.66 24.98 1.57
C GLU A 48 -10.08 25.52 1.37
N HIS A 49 -10.31 26.21 0.26
CA HIS A 49 -11.62 26.77 -0.10
C HIS A 49 -12.45 25.81 -0.98
N LEU A 50 -11.86 24.75 -1.49
CA LEU A 50 -12.55 23.77 -2.34
C LEU A 50 -13.34 22.75 -1.52
N ARG A 51 -14.46 23.16 -0.94
CA ARG A 51 -15.28 22.38 0.00
C ARG A 51 -15.81 21.04 -0.54
N HIS A 52 -15.84 20.86 -1.85
CA HIS A 52 -16.29 19.66 -2.51
C HIS A 52 -15.15 18.77 -3.01
N LEU A 53 -13.89 19.21 -2.86
CA LEU A 53 -12.74 18.45 -3.32
C LEU A 53 -12.62 17.14 -2.52
N ARG A 54 -12.65 16.03 -3.24
CA ARG A 54 -12.52 14.67 -2.68
C ARG A 54 -11.26 13.96 -3.15
N THR A 55 -10.78 14.33 -4.33
CA THR A 55 -9.62 13.70 -4.93
C THR A 55 -8.60 14.75 -5.35
N PHE A 56 -7.37 14.61 -4.86
CA PHE A 56 -6.25 15.42 -5.25
C PHE A 56 -5.09 14.54 -5.69
N SER A 57 -4.57 14.79 -6.90
CA SER A 57 -3.41 14.09 -7.44
C SER A 57 -2.36 15.08 -7.89
N ALA A 58 -1.15 14.93 -7.32
CA ALA A 58 0.03 15.75 -7.62
C ALA A 58 1.26 14.83 -7.70
N ARG A 59 1.18 13.75 -8.46
CA ARG A 59 2.28 12.81 -8.69
C ARG A 59 3.36 13.43 -9.55
N GLU A 60 4.60 12.92 -9.42
CA GLU A 60 5.68 13.17 -10.37
C GLU A 60 5.93 14.68 -10.62
N GLN A 61 6.05 15.47 -9.55
CA GLN A 61 6.43 16.86 -9.71
C GLN A 61 7.92 16.94 -10.02
N VAL A 62 8.27 17.54 -11.15
CA VAL A 62 9.66 17.78 -11.57
C VAL A 62 10.11 19.09 -10.93
N LEU A 63 10.68 18.99 -9.72
CA LEU A 63 11.18 20.14 -8.99
C LEU A 63 12.59 20.50 -9.43
N ASP A 64 12.92 21.78 -9.41
CA ASP A 64 14.29 22.25 -9.62
C ASP A 64 15.19 21.72 -8.48
N THR A 65 16.43 21.35 -8.79
CA THR A 65 17.38 20.76 -7.84
C THR A 65 17.69 21.69 -6.66
N ASP A 66 17.45 22.99 -6.82
CA ASP A 66 17.69 23.98 -5.78
C ASP A 66 16.51 24.12 -4.79
N LEU A 67 15.38 23.45 -5.05
CA LEU A 67 14.20 23.49 -4.20
C LEU A 67 14.17 22.31 -3.24
N ASP A 68 13.77 22.58 -2.00
CA ASP A 68 13.51 21.54 -1.01
C ASP A 68 12.21 20.80 -1.34
N ALA A 69 12.36 19.60 -1.93
CA ALA A 69 11.24 18.76 -2.34
C ALA A 69 10.32 18.39 -1.16
N GLU A 70 10.87 18.19 0.05
CA GLU A 70 10.09 17.88 1.24
C GLU A 70 9.16 19.03 1.62
N THR A 71 9.66 20.25 1.59
CA THR A 71 8.87 21.45 1.85
C THR A 71 7.78 21.64 0.79
N CYS A 72 8.08 21.43 -0.48
CA CYS A 72 7.11 21.54 -1.57
C CYS A 72 5.97 20.53 -1.41
N VAL A 73 6.27 19.26 -1.17
CA VAL A 73 5.25 18.22 -1.00
C VAL A 73 4.45 18.44 0.28
N SER A 74 5.09 18.84 1.38
CA SER A 74 4.40 19.17 2.63
C SER A 74 3.41 20.31 2.44
N ASN A 75 3.74 21.32 1.63
CA ASN A 75 2.84 22.43 1.30
C ASN A 75 1.65 21.97 0.44
N LEU A 76 1.86 21.05 -0.51
CA LEU A 76 0.78 20.47 -1.31
C LEU A 76 -0.24 19.70 -0.46
N VAL A 77 0.22 19.06 0.62
CA VAL A 77 -0.63 18.23 1.49
C VAL A 77 -1.31 19.07 2.59
N ARG A 78 -0.65 20.14 3.07
CA ARG A 78 -1.01 20.86 4.30
C ARG A 78 -2.46 21.36 4.34
N ASN A 79 -2.98 21.82 3.21
CA ASN A 79 -4.27 22.52 3.15
C ASN A 79 -5.36 21.68 2.49
N THR A 80 -5.19 20.33 2.43
CA THR A 80 -6.16 19.45 1.80
C THR A 80 -6.95 18.65 2.83
N ASP A 81 -8.27 18.64 2.70
CA ASP A 81 -9.17 17.76 3.46
C ASP A 81 -9.83 16.74 2.52
N VAL A 82 -9.02 16.05 1.74
CA VAL A 82 -9.47 15.13 0.70
C VAL A 82 -9.68 13.72 1.20
N HIS A 83 -10.47 12.94 0.44
CA HIS A 83 -10.66 11.52 0.67
C HIS A 83 -9.56 10.68 0.00
N ASN A 84 -9.11 11.10 -1.18
CA ASN A 84 -8.10 10.41 -1.96
C ASN A 84 -6.94 11.35 -2.27
N LEU A 85 -5.74 10.99 -1.85
CA LEU A 85 -4.51 11.74 -2.06
C LEU A 85 -3.47 10.89 -2.78
N TYR A 86 -2.99 11.36 -3.93
CA TYR A 86 -2.01 10.69 -4.76
C TYR A 86 -0.81 11.60 -4.97
N ILE A 87 0.33 11.26 -4.37
CA ILE A 87 1.56 12.06 -4.43
C ILE A 87 2.81 11.22 -4.73
N SER A 88 2.64 10.05 -5.34
CA SER A 88 3.74 9.15 -5.72
C SER A 88 4.74 9.81 -6.67
N LEU A 89 5.96 9.26 -6.73
CA LEU A 89 7.07 9.78 -7.54
C LEU A 89 7.54 11.21 -7.19
N ASN A 90 7.22 11.69 -5.99
CA ASN A 90 7.83 12.89 -5.47
C ASN A 90 8.97 12.47 -4.53
N PRO A 91 10.25 12.73 -4.87
CA PRO A 91 11.36 12.30 -4.03
C PRO A 91 11.37 13.07 -2.72
N ILE A 92 10.95 12.40 -1.65
CA ILE A 92 11.01 12.93 -0.29
C ILE A 92 11.55 11.86 0.65
N HIS A 93 12.29 12.28 1.67
CA HIS A 93 12.85 11.37 2.66
C HIS A 93 11.97 11.26 3.90
N ASN A 94 11.25 12.32 4.21
CA ASN A 94 10.35 12.41 5.35
C ASN A 94 8.98 12.95 4.92
N LEU A 95 7.93 12.23 5.33
CA LEU A 95 6.56 12.59 4.99
C LEU A 95 6.00 13.67 5.93
N GLY A 96 6.48 14.83 6.00
CA GLY A 96 6.17 15.92 6.94
C GLY A 96 4.68 16.22 7.23
N ILE A 97 3.84 15.18 7.38
CA ILE A 97 2.42 15.33 7.76
C ILE A 97 2.37 15.79 9.23
N SER A 98 1.97 17.02 9.45
CA SER A 98 1.87 17.63 10.78
C SER A 98 0.43 17.79 11.29
N GLN A 99 -0.57 17.54 10.43
CA GLN A 99 -1.99 17.72 10.74
C GLN A 99 -2.76 16.41 10.61
N HIS A 100 -3.91 16.33 11.31
CA HIS A 100 -4.81 15.17 11.19
C HIS A 100 -5.58 15.21 9.87
N LEU A 101 -5.44 14.17 9.07
CA LEU A 101 -6.17 13.98 7.81
C LEU A 101 -7.41 13.10 8.07
N LEU A 102 -8.42 13.69 8.71
CA LEU A 102 -9.57 12.96 9.24
C LEU A 102 -10.48 12.35 8.16
N ASN A 103 -10.54 12.96 6.99
CA ASN A 103 -11.37 12.48 5.87
C ASN A 103 -10.61 11.57 4.92
N LEU A 104 -9.28 11.44 5.08
CA LEU A 104 -8.46 10.64 4.18
C LEU A 104 -8.82 9.15 4.27
N GLN A 105 -9.15 8.57 3.12
CA GLN A 105 -9.48 7.15 2.97
C GLN A 105 -8.46 6.40 2.11
N ARG A 106 -7.89 7.04 1.09
CA ARG A 106 -6.88 6.47 0.23
C ARG A 106 -5.66 7.38 0.15
N LEU A 107 -4.48 6.81 0.38
CA LEU A 107 -3.20 7.49 0.31
C LEU A 107 -2.22 6.71 -0.55
N GLU A 108 -1.68 7.35 -1.57
CA GLU A 108 -0.67 6.77 -2.44
C GLU A 108 0.66 7.52 -2.31
N LEU A 109 1.68 6.79 -1.88
CA LEU A 109 3.04 7.26 -1.59
C LEU A 109 4.08 6.35 -2.26
N ALA A 110 3.80 5.83 -3.45
CA ALA A 110 4.70 4.91 -4.12
C ALA A 110 5.92 5.61 -4.72
N SER A 111 7.06 4.94 -4.68
CA SER A 111 8.32 5.42 -5.31
C SER A 111 8.76 6.81 -4.86
N MET A 112 8.61 7.12 -3.58
CA MET A 112 9.00 8.41 -3.00
C MET A 112 10.40 8.39 -2.34
N GLY A 113 11.01 7.20 -2.20
CA GLY A 113 12.28 7.04 -1.50
C GLY A 113 12.16 7.01 0.02
N LEU A 114 10.95 6.84 0.56
CA LEU A 114 10.69 6.82 2.00
C LEU A 114 11.47 5.70 2.68
N LYS A 115 12.20 6.03 3.75
CA LYS A 115 12.91 5.08 4.62
C LYS A 115 12.08 4.72 5.84
N GLU A 116 11.24 5.64 6.29
CA GLU A 116 10.38 5.51 7.47
C GLU A 116 9.08 6.31 7.30
N LEU A 117 8.09 5.98 8.08
CA LEU A 117 6.87 6.76 8.25
C LEU A 117 6.93 7.48 9.61
N PRO A 118 6.26 8.65 9.77
CA PRO A 118 6.15 9.30 11.07
C PRO A 118 5.59 8.34 12.13
N ASP A 119 6.15 8.32 13.33
CA ASP A 119 5.72 7.40 14.41
C ASP A 119 4.22 7.52 14.75
N ASN A 120 3.66 8.70 14.56
CA ASN A 120 2.25 9.00 14.81
C ASN A 120 1.37 8.87 13.54
N PHE A 121 1.87 8.27 12.46
CA PHE A 121 1.16 8.17 11.17
C PHE A 121 -0.27 7.65 11.33
N GLY A 122 -0.45 6.54 12.05
CA GLY A 122 -1.78 5.98 12.29
C GLY A 122 -2.73 6.88 13.11
N GLN A 123 -2.18 7.81 13.89
CA GLN A 123 -2.97 8.81 14.61
C GLN A 123 -3.38 9.97 13.70
N LEU A 124 -2.48 10.36 12.79
CA LEU A 124 -2.74 11.43 11.82
C LEU A 124 -3.75 11.02 10.73
N THR A 125 -3.86 9.71 10.46
CA THR A 125 -4.71 9.15 9.39
C THR A 125 -5.70 8.10 9.91
N PRO A 126 -6.56 8.41 10.90
CA PRO A 126 -7.33 7.40 11.64
C PRO A 126 -8.39 6.68 10.81
N ASN A 127 -8.85 7.27 9.72
CA ASN A 127 -9.92 6.74 8.88
C ASN A 127 -9.44 6.12 7.55
N ILE A 128 -8.13 6.00 7.38
CA ILE A 128 -7.55 5.48 6.14
C ILE A 128 -7.95 4.02 5.92
N ARG A 129 -8.29 3.69 4.67
CA ARG A 129 -8.71 2.35 4.23
C ARG A 129 -7.70 1.70 3.29
N SER A 130 -7.04 2.49 2.46
CA SER A 130 -6.07 2.00 1.48
C SER A 130 -4.80 2.84 1.54
N VAL A 131 -3.66 2.16 1.68
CA VAL A 131 -2.33 2.79 1.68
C VAL A 131 -1.44 2.06 0.69
N ASN A 132 -0.95 2.81 -0.30
CA ASN A 132 0.04 2.32 -1.24
C ASN A 132 1.42 2.92 -0.91
N LEU A 133 2.31 2.07 -0.44
CA LEU A 133 3.71 2.38 -0.09
C LEU A 133 4.70 1.62 -0.98
N ASN A 134 4.27 1.17 -2.15
CA ASN A 134 5.09 0.37 -3.05
C ASN A 134 6.38 1.10 -3.46
N PHE A 135 7.45 0.33 -3.64
CA PHE A 135 8.74 0.79 -4.18
C PHE A 135 9.41 1.89 -3.36
N ASN A 136 9.35 1.76 -2.03
CA ASN A 136 10.08 2.61 -1.08
C ASN A 136 11.25 1.83 -0.44
N SER A 137 11.77 2.33 0.66
CA SER A 137 12.87 1.71 1.40
C SER A 137 12.51 1.43 2.85
N LEU A 138 11.22 1.17 3.12
CA LEU A 138 10.72 0.96 4.47
C LEU A 138 11.23 -0.35 5.07
N GLN A 139 11.73 -0.28 6.30
CA GLN A 139 12.17 -1.44 7.08
C GLN A 139 11.18 -1.80 8.20
N ASP A 140 10.30 -0.88 8.55
CA ASP A 140 9.38 -0.99 9.68
C ASP A 140 8.00 -0.44 9.34
N ILE A 141 6.97 -1.17 9.74
CA ILE A 141 5.56 -0.79 9.56
C ILE A 141 4.83 -0.52 10.88
N ARG A 142 5.56 -0.41 12.00
CA ARG A 142 4.97 -0.06 13.30
C ARG A 142 4.20 1.25 13.32
N PRO A 143 4.57 2.30 12.56
CA PRO A 143 3.77 3.52 12.47
C PRO A 143 2.33 3.33 11.97
N LEU A 144 2.03 2.18 11.32
CA LEU A 144 0.67 1.81 10.91
C LEU A 144 -0.21 1.30 12.07
N LEU A 145 0.39 1.03 13.23
CA LEU A 145 -0.38 0.71 14.44
C LEU A 145 -1.37 1.84 14.73
N ASN A 146 -2.53 1.48 15.26
CA ASN A 146 -3.66 2.39 15.55
C ASN A 146 -4.53 2.78 14.36
N ILE A 147 -4.22 2.37 13.13
CA ILE A 147 -5.17 2.48 12.03
C ILE A 147 -6.24 1.39 12.21
N LYS A 148 -7.49 1.80 12.39
CA LYS A 148 -8.59 0.89 12.74
C LYS A 148 -9.39 0.39 11.53
N ARG A 149 -9.22 1.04 10.36
CA ARG A 149 -10.05 0.80 9.19
C ARG A 149 -9.27 0.41 7.94
N LEU A 150 -7.98 0.10 8.09
CA LEU A 150 -7.12 -0.26 6.97
C LEU A 150 -7.57 -1.60 6.39
N ASP A 151 -8.02 -1.57 5.15
CA ASP A 151 -8.47 -2.72 4.37
C ASP A 151 -7.41 -3.19 3.37
N GLU A 152 -6.73 -2.26 2.73
CA GLU A 152 -5.71 -2.51 1.72
C GLU A 152 -4.36 -1.91 2.11
N LEU A 153 -3.31 -2.74 2.06
CA LEU A 153 -1.93 -2.33 2.33
C LEU A 153 -0.99 -2.88 1.26
N LEU A 154 -0.37 -1.98 0.50
CA LEU A 154 0.57 -2.31 -0.56
C LEU A 154 1.99 -1.88 -0.15
N LEU A 155 2.92 -2.84 -0.07
CA LEU A 155 4.29 -2.70 0.43
C LEU A 155 5.32 -3.33 -0.51
N VAL A 156 5.00 -3.53 -1.79
CA VAL A 156 5.88 -4.16 -2.77
C VAL A 156 7.20 -3.40 -2.89
N GLY A 157 8.31 -4.13 -3.01
CA GLY A 157 9.62 -3.53 -3.30
C GLY A 157 10.16 -2.64 -2.18
N ASN A 158 9.88 -2.99 -0.92
CA ASN A 158 10.45 -2.35 0.26
C ASN A 158 11.62 -3.15 0.85
N LYS A 159 12.04 -2.85 2.06
CA LYS A 159 13.17 -3.50 2.76
C LYS A 159 12.74 -4.19 4.06
N LEU A 160 11.56 -4.81 4.04
CA LEU A 160 11.02 -5.53 5.21
C LEU A 160 11.74 -6.86 5.38
N GLU A 161 12.42 -7.06 6.52
CA GLU A 161 13.18 -8.27 6.84
C GLU A 161 12.60 -9.04 8.03
N ARG A 162 12.04 -8.34 9.01
CA ARG A 162 11.68 -8.90 10.32
C ARG A 162 10.27 -9.48 10.32
N LEU A 163 10.14 -10.78 9.99
CA LEU A 163 8.85 -11.45 9.91
C LEU A 163 8.01 -11.26 11.19
N ARG A 164 8.57 -11.55 12.36
CA ARG A 164 7.82 -11.53 13.63
C ARG A 164 7.24 -10.15 13.93
N THR A 165 8.03 -9.10 13.76
CA THR A 165 7.60 -7.72 14.02
C THR A 165 6.50 -7.31 13.04
N ASN A 166 6.69 -7.55 11.74
CA ASN A 166 5.72 -7.20 10.71
C ASN A 166 4.41 -7.98 10.88
N ALA A 167 4.46 -9.29 11.14
CA ALA A 167 3.28 -10.10 11.38
C ALA A 167 2.50 -9.66 12.63
N MET A 168 3.18 -9.23 13.70
CA MET A 168 2.53 -8.67 14.90
C MET A 168 1.80 -7.35 14.59
N VAL A 169 2.38 -6.49 13.76
CA VAL A 169 1.71 -5.24 13.33
C VAL A 169 0.49 -5.58 12.50
N LEU A 170 0.64 -6.42 11.46
CA LEU A 170 -0.45 -6.85 10.60
C LEU A 170 -1.59 -7.50 11.39
N GLY A 171 -1.28 -8.30 12.41
CA GLY A 171 -2.27 -8.92 13.27
C GLY A 171 -3.11 -7.94 14.11
N LYS A 172 -2.62 -6.71 14.30
CA LYS A 172 -3.38 -5.64 14.96
C LYS A 172 -4.23 -4.82 14.00
N LEU A 173 -3.98 -4.93 12.70
CA LEU A 173 -4.80 -4.32 11.64
C LEU A 173 -6.00 -5.23 11.33
N ALA A 174 -7.00 -5.20 12.22
CA ALA A 174 -8.09 -6.17 12.24
C ALA A 174 -8.96 -6.20 10.96
N THR A 175 -8.95 -5.13 10.18
CA THR A 175 -9.78 -4.97 8.98
C THR A 175 -9.06 -5.33 7.68
N ILE A 176 -7.75 -5.63 7.73
CA ILE A 176 -6.97 -5.88 6.53
C ILE A 176 -7.50 -7.08 5.74
N SER A 177 -7.88 -6.84 4.48
CA SER A 177 -8.38 -7.86 3.55
C SER A 177 -7.43 -8.09 2.38
N ARG A 178 -6.65 -7.09 1.99
CA ARG A 178 -5.68 -7.12 0.89
C ARG A 178 -4.31 -6.69 1.36
N LEU A 179 -3.32 -7.56 1.18
CA LEU A 179 -1.91 -7.32 1.48
C LEU A 179 -1.06 -7.69 0.27
N ASP A 180 -0.22 -6.78 -0.18
CA ASP A 180 0.82 -7.07 -1.16
C ASP A 180 2.17 -6.59 -0.64
N TRP A 181 3.09 -7.52 -0.40
CA TRP A 181 4.45 -7.25 0.07
C TRP A 181 5.51 -8.01 -0.71
N ARG A 182 5.19 -8.34 -1.99
CA ARG A 182 6.16 -8.93 -2.92
C ARG A 182 7.44 -8.10 -2.98
N ASP A 183 8.54 -8.70 -3.42
CA ASP A 183 9.86 -8.04 -3.58
C ASP A 183 10.39 -7.36 -2.29
N ASN A 184 10.12 -7.94 -1.13
CA ASN A 184 10.81 -7.61 0.10
C ASN A 184 11.86 -8.70 0.43
N PRO A 185 12.92 -8.41 1.19
CA PRO A 185 13.84 -9.44 1.67
C PRO A 185 13.14 -10.61 2.36
N LEU A 186 12.05 -10.32 3.07
CA LEU A 186 11.19 -11.27 3.75
C LEU A 186 10.52 -12.26 2.78
N THR A 187 10.07 -11.80 1.61
CA THR A 187 9.34 -12.56 0.60
C THR A 187 10.17 -12.87 -0.65
N LEU A 188 11.49 -12.72 -0.54
CA LEU A 188 12.41 -12.92 -1.65
C LEU A 188 12.26 -14.33 -2.25
N ARG A 189 12.09 -14.41 -3.57
CA ARG A 189 11.89 -15.61 -4.38
C ARG A 189 10.55 -16.33 -4.18
N PHE A 190 9.63 -15.83 -3.36
CA PHE A 190 8.33 -16.50 -3.18
C PHE A 190 7.50 -16.52 -4.46
N TYR A 191 7.65 -15.51 -5.28
CA TYR A 191 6.93 -15.33 -6.54
C TYR A 191 7.93 -15.08 -7.66
N GLY A 192 7.48 -15.19 -8.91
CA GLY A 192 8.25 -14.77 -10.08
C GLY A 192 8.64 -13.30 -10.00
N SER A 193 9.60 -12.87 -10.81
CA SER A 193 10.15 -11.52 -10.75
C SER A 193 9.06 -10.45 -10.95
N ALA A 194 8.86 -9.61 -9.93
CA ALA A 194 7.96 -8.46 -10.01
C ALA A 194 8.59 -7.26 -10.74
N SER A 195 9.89 -7.30 -11.03
CA SER A 195 10.60 -6.20 -11.69
C SER A 195 10.08 -5.92 -13.11
N GLU A 196 9.72 -6.97 -13.86
CA GLU A 196 9.13 -6.82 -15.20
C GLU A 196 7.72 -6.21 -15.14
N LEU A 197 6.92 -6.62 -14.15
CA LEU A 197 5.59 -6.10 -13.90
C LEU A 197 5.64 -4.62 -13.48
N ARG A 198 6.67 -4.22 -12.72
CA ARG A 198 6.90 -2.81 -12.35
C ARG A 198 7.08 -1.93 -13.57
N VAL A 199 7.91 -2.36 -14.53
CA VAL A 199 8.16 -1.59 -15.76
C VAL A 199 6.89 -1.43 -16.57
N MET A 200 6.02 -2.44 -16.61
CA MET A 200 4.73 -2.38 -17.30
C MET A 200 3.77 -1.40 -16.61
N SER A 201 3.63 -1.45 -15.29
CA SER A 201 2.72 -0.56 -14.55
C SER A 201 3.12 0.91 -14.62
N LEU A 202 4.43 1.21 -14.69
CA LEU A 202 4.94 2.58 -14.83
C LEU A 202 4.79 3.15 -16.25
N ARG A 203 4.60 2.30 -17.26
CA ARG A 203 4.45 2.70 -18.68
C ARG A 203 3.01 2.97 -19.10
N GLN A 204 2.03 2.68 -18.24
CA GLN A 204 0.63 2.94 -18.58
C GLN A 204 0.38 4.43 -18.74
N ASP A 205 -0.27 4.79 -19.85
CA ASP A 205 -0.57 6.19 -20.19
C ASP A 205 -1.58 6.77 -19.19
N PRO A 206 -1.32 7.96 -18.61
CA PRO A 206 -2.24 8.60 -17.66
C PRO A 206 -3.61 8.97 -18.23
N SER A 207 -3.82 8.85 -19.53
CA SER A 207 -5.12 9.09 -20.18
C SER A 207 -6.16 8.00 -19.92
N ASP A 208 -5.75 6.85 -19.39
CA ASP A 208 -6.64 5.71 -19.14
C ASP A 208 -7.50 5.90 -17.89
N GLU A 209 -8.73 5.38 -17.90
CA GLU A 209 -9.66 5.41 -16.75
C GLU A 209 -9.09 4.70 -15.50
N GLN A 210 -8.07 3.86 -15.68
CA GLN A 210 -7.32 3.15 -14.62
C GLN A 210 -6.22 4.00 -13.95
N PHE A 211 -6.29 5.31 -14.05
CA PHE A 211 -5.32 6.26 -13.47
C PHE A 211 -5.04 6.04 -11.97
N THR A 212 -5.98 5.46 -11.25
CA THR A 212 -5.84 5.18 -9.81
C THR A 212 -4.89 4.04 -9.48
N ASP A 213 -4.63 3.12 -10.43
CA ASP A 213 -3.88 1.88 -10.16
C ASP A 213 -2.46 1.85 -10.75
N ARG A 214 -1.95 3.01 -11.17
CA ARG A 214 -0.63 3.17 -11.81
C ARG A 214 0.54 2.54 -11.05
N PHE A 215 0.46 2.46 -9.72
CA PHE A 215 1.52 1.93 -8.85
C PHE A 215 1.11 0.63 -8.15
N VAL A 216 0.09 -0.04 -8.65
CA VAL A 216 -0.36 -1.33 -8.17
C VAL A 216 0.15 -2.40 -9.14
N LEU A 217 0.74 -3.48 -8.62
CA LEU A 217 1.10 -4.61 -9.46
C LEU A 217 -0.18 -5.35 -9.90
N PRO A 218 -0.19 -5.90 -11.11
CA PRO A 218 -1.32 -6.70 -11.58
C PRO A 218 -1.55 -7.91 -10.67
N ALA A 219 -2.79 -8.40 -10.68
CA ALA A 219 -3.16 -9.63 -10.01
C ALA A 219 -2.24 -10.77 -10.47
N GLY A 220 -1.89 -11.66 -9.55
CA GLY A 220 -1.09 -12.84 -9.84
C GLY A 220 -1.90 -13.89 -10.62
N ASP A 221 -1.21 -14.69 -11.39
CA ASP A 221 -1.77 -15.88 -12.01
C ASP A 221 -1.58 -17.09 -11.07
N ALA A 222 -2.68 -17.68 -10.62
CA ALA A 222 -2.66 -18.80 -9.68
C ALA A 222 -2.01 -20.06 -10.26
N GLU A 223 -2.16 -20.32 -11.57
CA GLU A 223 -1.53 -21.47 -12.22
C GLU A 223 -0.02 -21.26 -12.36
N ALA A 224 0.39 -20.06 -12.77
CA ALA A 224 1.80 -19.69 -12.83
C ALA A 224 2.46 -19.74 -11.44
N ASP A 225 1.76 -19.35 -10.38
CA ASP A 225 2.24 -19.43 -8.99
C ASP A 225 2.47 -20.88 -8.56
N VAL A 226 1.55 -21.80 -8.88
CA VAL A 226 1.73 -23.23 -8.59
C VAL A 226 2.97 -23.77 -9.33
N GLN A 227 3.16 -23.44 -10.60
CA GLN A 227 4.33 -23.87 -11.37
C GLN A 227 5.63 -23.27 -10.80
N HIS A 228 5.59 -22.02 -10.35
CA HIS A 228 6.73 -21.37 -9.69
C HIS A 228 7.07 -22.07 -8.38
N LEU A 229 6.06 -22.36 -7.55
CA LEU A 229 6.22 -23.04 -6.26
C LEU A 229 6.92 -24.40 -6.39
N LEU A 230 6.60 -25.15 -7.44
CA LEU A 230 7.23 -26.45 -7.73
C LEU A 230 8.73 -26.32 -8.07
N ARG A 231 9.16 -25.17 -8.58
CA ARG A 231 10.57 -24.90 -8.96
C ARG A 231 11.39 -24.32 -7.81
N LEU A 232 10.74 -23.87 -6.74
CA LEU A 232 11.44 -23.31 -5.59
C LEU A 232 12.25 -24.37 -4.86
N ASP A 233 13.40 -23.95 -4.32
CA ASP A 233 14.15 -24.76 -3.37
C ASP A 233 13.31 -25.03 -2.11
N TYR A 234 13.65 -26.12 -1.42
CA TYR A 234 12.88 -26.63 -0.29
C TYR A 234 12.81 -25.63 0.88
N GLU A 235 13.91 -24.91 1.13
CA GLU A 235 13.96 -23.92 2.22
C GLU A 235 13.02 -22.74 1.92
N THR A 236 13.01 -22.24 0.71
CA THR A 236 12.10 -21.16 0.29
C THR A 236 10.64 -21.58 0.37
N ARG A 237 10.30 -22.84 0.01
CA ARG A 237 8.95 -23.39 0.17
C ARG A 237 8.52 -23.43 1.64
N ILE A 238 9.41 -23.85 2.54
CA ILE A 238 9.16 -23.83 4.00
C ILE A 238 8.93 -22.40 4.49
N ARG A 239 9.81 -21.46 4.12
CA ARG A 239 9.68 -20.05 4.54
C ARG A 239 8.35 -19.45 4.09
N ARG A 240 7.98 -19.64 2.83
CA ARG A 240 6.70 -19.17 2.30
C ARG A 240 5.52 -19.74 3.08
N ARG A 241 5.49 -21.05 3.31
CA ARG A 241 4.43 -21.74 4.07
C ARG A 241 4.33 -21.20 5.51
N VAL A 242 5.45 -20.98 6.19
CA VAL A 242 5.47 -20.42 7.55
C VAL A 242 4.84 -19.02 7.57
N ILE A 243 5.18 -18.18 6.63
CA ILE A 243 4.63 -16.83 6.51
C ILE A 243 3.12 -16.88 6.26
N GLU A 244 2.67 -17.67 5.30
CA GLU A 244 1.25 -17.86 5.00
C GLU A 244 0.48 -18.36 6.23
N MET A 245 1.03 -19.31 6.99
CA MET A 245 0.43 -19.81 8.24
C MET A 245 0.34 -18.74 9.32
N MET A 246 1.38 -17.92 9.47
CA MET A 246 1.36 -16.80 10.42
C MET A 246 0.29 -15.78 10.04
N LEU A 247 0.20 -15.41 8.77
CA LEU A 247 -0.82 -14.48 8.28
C LEU A 247 -2.23 -15.05 8.44
N ALA A 248 -2.44 -16.33 8.15
CA ALA A 248 -3.73 -17.00 8.36
C ALA A 248 -4.17 -16.97 9.84
N ASN A 249 -3.21 -16.99 10.75
CA ASN A 249 -3.47 -16.93 12.19
C ASN A 249 -3.73 -15.49 12.67
N PHE A 250 -2.95 -14.53 12.23
CA PHE A 250 -3.00 -13.16 12.71
C PHE A 250 -4.01 -12.30 11.94
N CYS A 251 -4.12 -12.45 10.61
CA CYS A 251 -4.96 -11.64 9.75
C CYS A 251 -6.24 -12.41 9.36
N LYS A 252 -7.23 -12.40 10.25
CA LYS A 252 -8.46 -13.23 10.08
C LYS A 252 -9.27 -12.87 8.84
N ASN A 253 -9.26 -11.60 8.45
CA ASN A 253 -10.04 -11.06 7.35
C ASN A 253 -9.27 -11.04 6.01
N LEU A 254 -8.01 -11.50 5.97
CA LEU A 254 -7.20 -11.52 4.77
C LEU A 254 -7.85 -12.42 3.70
N ARG A 255 -8.09 -11.85 2.52
CA ARG A 255 -8.71 -12.47 1.35
C ARG A 255 -7.76 -12.53 0.16
N GLU A 256 -6.86 -11.55 0.05
CA GLU A 256 -5.88 -11.45 -1.02
C GLU A 256 -4.48 -11.24 -0.44
N LEU A 257 -3.53 -12.04 -0.89
CA LEU A 257 -2.13 -11.94 -0.54
C LEU A 257 -1.29 -11.95 -1.80
N ASP A 258 -0.48 -10.90 -1.99
CA ASP A 258 0.50 -10.83 -3.07
C ASP A 258 -0.13 -10.97 -4.47
N GLY A 259 -1.32 -10.39 -4.64
CA GLY A 259 -2.09 -10.42 -5.88
C GLY A 259 -2.83 -11.74 -6.14
N LEU A 260 -2.83 -12.67 -5.19
CA LEU A 260 -3.50 -13.96 -5.30
C LEU A 260 -4.59 -14.12 -4.24
N PRO A 261 -5.68 -14.85 -4.52
CA PRO A 261 -6.65 -15.24 -3.51
C PRO A 261 -5.97 -15.98 -2.35
N PHE A 262 -6.22 -15.54 -1.13
CA PHE A 262 -5.62 -16.15 0.06
C PHE A 262 -6.41 -17.38 0.51
N ASP A 263 -6.00 -18.56 0.02
CA ASP A 263 -6.63 -19.84 0.33
C ASP A 263 -6.03 -20.46 1.61
N LYS A 264 -6.78 -20.38 2.71
CA LYS A 264 -6.39 -20.98 3.99
C LYS A 264 -6.38 -22.51 3.95
N ALA A 265 -7.19 -23.14 3.09
CA ALA A 265 -7.22 -24.60 2.97
C ALA A 265 -5.90 -25.14 2.35
N ARG A 266 -5.36 -24.43 1.35
CA ARG A 266 -4.07 -24.76 0.74
C ARG A 266 -2.93 -24.77 1.76
N ILE A 267 -2.97 -23.86 2.74
CA ILE A 267 -1.93 -23.72 3.77
C ILE A 267 -1.89 -24.94 4.69
N LEU A 268 -3.03 -25.62 4.88
CA LEU A 268 -3.19 -26.75 5.78
C LEU A 268 -2.97 -28.11 5.09
N VAL A 269 -2.60 -28.14 3.81
CA VAL A 269 -2.30 -29.38 3.07
C VAL A 269 -1.11 -30.10 3.73
N LYS A 270 -1.31 -31.40 4.01
CA LYS A 270 -0.29 -32.28 4.60
C LYS A 270 0.61 -32.83 3.52
N ASP A 271 1.61 -32.06 3.14
CA ASP A 271 2.66 -32.38 2.17
C ASP A 271 4.03 -32.55 2.88
N ASP A 272 5.08 -32.74 2.10
CA ASP A 272 6.46 -32.84 2.57
C ASP A 272 6.90 -31.64 3.44
N VAL A 273 6.44 -30.44 3.08
CA VAL A 273 6.69 -29.21 3.84
C VAL A 273 5.98 -29.24 5.20
N TRP A 274 4.72 -29.72 5.22
CA TRP A 274 3.97 -29.88 6.47
C TRP A 274 4.66 -30.85 7.44
N GLU A 275 5.10 -32.04 6.93
CA GLU A 275 5.81 -33.02 7.74
C GLU A 275 7.10 -32.45 8.31
N ARG A 276 7.84 -31.66 7.53
CA ARG A 276 9.05 -31.00 7.99
C ARG A 276 8.76 -29.97 9.09
N LEU A 277 7.70 -29.19 8.96
CA LEU A 277 7.28 -28.21 9.97
C LEU A 277 6.85 -28.89 11.27
N GLN A 278 6.24 -30.07 11.21
CA GLN A 278 5.96 -30.90 12.38
C GLN A 278 7.26 -31.44 13.02
N PHE A 279 8.20 -31.92 12.22
CA PHE A 279 9.50 -32.38 12.71
C PHE A 279 10.26 -31.25 13.41
N LEU A 280 10.23 -30.03 12.87
CA LEU A 280 10.86 -28.84 13.48
C LEU A 280 10.10 -28.29 14.70
N GLY A 281 8.96 -28.88 15.07
CA GLY A 281 8.13 -28.40 16.18
C GLY A 281 7.38 -27.09 15.94
N VAL A 282 7.35 -26.59 14.70
CA VAL A 282 6.60 -25.39 14.31
C VAL A 282 5.10 -25.67 14.38
N ILE A 283 4.70 -26.89 13.99
CA ILE A 283 3.33 -27.39 14.07
C ILE A 283 3.27 -28.47 15.14
N ARG A 284 2.35 -28.35 16.12
CA ARG A 284 2.14 -29.37 17.11
C ARG A 284 1.51 -30.62 16.47
N ARG A 285 2.05 -31.81 16.78
CA ARG A 285 1.36 -33.07 16.48
C ARG A 285 0.14 -33.15 17.39
N LYS A 286 -1.05 -33.45 16.85
CA LYS A 286 -2.18 -33.86 17.68
C LYS A 286 -1.72 -35.13 18.43
N GLN A 287 -1.70 -35.07 19.75
CA GLN A 287 -1.61 -36.31 20.54
C GLN A 287 -2.85 -37.15 20.21
N PRO A 288 -2.72 -38.47 19.96
CA PRO A 288 -3.88 -39.34 19.86
C PRO A 288 -4.67 -39.19 21.18
N GLU A 289 -5.97 -38.96 21.06
CA GLU A 289 -6.85 -39.01 22.23
C GLU A 289 -6.63 -40.36 22.93
N PRO A 290 -6.43 -40.40 24.26
CA PRO A 290 -6.34 -41.64 24.96
C PRO A 290 -7.63 -42.43 24.65
N ALA A 291 -7.47 -43.67 24.15
CA ALA A 291 -8.58 -44.56 23.89
C ALA A 291 -9.45 -44.60 25.15
N SER A 292 -10.72 -44.22 25.02
CA SER A 292 -11.71 -44.39 26.07
C SER A 292 -11.77 -45.88 26.34
N ASN A 293 -11.20 -46.33 27.47
CA ASN A 293 -11.45 -47.65 28.00
C ASN A 293 -12.90 -47.66 28.48
N ASP A 294 -13.83 -47.96 27.58
CA ASP A 294 -15.10 -48.53 27.95
C ASP A 294 -14.83 -49.93 28.44
N CYS A 295 -14.52 -50.05 29.72
CA CYS A 295 -14.66 -51.30 30.45
C CYS A 295 -16.12 -51.42 30.85
N ASP A 296 -16.86 -52.21 30.07
CA ASP A 296 -18.12 -52.83 30.51
C ASP A 296 -18.01 -53.40 31.94
N LYS A 297 -18.92 -52.94 32.77
CA LYS A 297 -19.53 -53.75 33.83
C LYS A 297 -20.95 -53.30 34.11
#